data_e9438e64201b0d05a1bcfd577cfae9cb
#
_entry.id   e9438e64201b0d05a1bcfd577cfae9cb
#
_cell.length_a   1.000
_cell.length_b   1.000
_cell.length_c   1.000
_cell.angle_alpha   90.00
_cell.angle_beta   90.00
_cell.angle_gamma   90.00
#
_symmetry.space_group_name_H-M   'P 1'
#
loop_
_entity.id
_entity.type
_entity.pdbx_description
1 polymer ?
#
loop_
_entity_poly.entity_id
_entity_poly.type
_entity_poly.pdbx_seq_one_letter_code
_entity_poly.pdbx_strand_id
1 'polypeptide(L)' 'MKNLVIFSASWCVPCSQLKKTIAATDLGIPVTTVDIDADPTATTEYNIRSVPTLLLMEDMQVVRRKTGNMTAEQLKQFCE' A
#
# COMPACT_ATOMS: atom_id res chain seq x y z
N MET A 1 13.78 -2.61 9.27
CA MET A 1 13.63 -1.54 8.27
C MET A 1 12.17 -1.43 7.87
N LYS A 2 11.71 -0.22 7.68
CA LYS A 2 10.33 0.02 7.25
C LYS A 2 10.20 -0.16 5.74
N ASN A 3 9.07 -0.67 5.31
CA ASN A 3 8.68 -0.70 3.91
C ASN A 3 7.16 -0.55 3.80
N LEU A 4 6.73 0.00 2.68
CA LEU A 4 5.31 0.19 2.38
C LEU A 4 4.86 -0.87 1.40
N VAL A 5 3.78 -1.57 1.73
CA VAL A 5 3.16 -2.56 0.84
C VAL A 5 1.78 -2.06 0.46
N ILE A 6 1.49 -2.05 -0.84
CA ILE A 6 0.21 -1.57 -1.35
C ILE A 6 -0.48 -2.70 -2.07
N PHE A 7 -1.67 -3.05 -1.59
CA PHE A 7 -2.53 -4.02 -2.25
C PHE A 7 -3.45 -3.27 -3.22
N SER A 8 -3.43 -3.66 -4.47
CA SER A 8 -4.16 -2.99 -5.53
C SER A 8 -4.72 -4.00 -6.53
N ALA A 9 -5.47 -3.49 -7.51
CA ALA A 9 -6.00 -4.29 -8.61
C ALA A 9 -5.97 -3.46 -9.88
N SER A 10 -5.85 -4.12 -11.03
CA SER A 10 -5.77 -3.43 -12.32
C SER A 10 -7.08 -2.69 -12.67
N TRP A 11 -8.21 -3.15 -12.15
CA TRP A 11 -9.52 -2.55 -12.38
C TRP A 11 -9.87 -1.44 -11.38
N CYS A 12 -8.98 -1.13 -10.44
CA CYS A 12 -9.24 -0.19 -9.35
C CYS A 12 -8.74 1.20 -9.72
N VAL A 13 -9.65 2.13 -10.01
CA VAL A 13 -9.29 3.52 -10.35
C VAL A 13 -8.61 4.24 -9.20
N PRO A 14 -9.12 4.19 -7.95
CA PRO A 14 -8.42 4.81 -6.82
C PRO A 14 -7.00 4.26 -6.62
N CYS A 15 -6.78 2.98 -6.90
CA CYS A 15 -5.44 2.38 -6.81
C CYS A 15 -4.48 3.03 -7.82
N SER A 16 -4.95 3.26 -9.04
CA SER A 16 -4.16 3.90 -10.09
C SER A 16 -3.76 5.32 -9.68
N GLN A 17 -4.69 6.07 -9.10
CA GLN A 17 -4.43 7.42 -8.60
C GLN A 17 -3.42 7.42 -7.47
N LEU A 18 -3.56 6.48 -6.53
CA LEU A 18 -2.64 6.33 -5.41
C LEU A 18 -1.22 6.01 -5.89
N LYS A 19 -1.09 5.13 -6.86
CA LYS A 19 0.22 4.78 -7.44
C LYS A 19 0.91 6.00 -8.04
N LYS A 20 0.17 6.86 -8.73
CA LYS A 20 0.72 8.10 -9.27
C LYS A 20 1.21 9.04 -8.18
N THR A 21 0.44 9.18 -7.11
CA THR A 21 0.82 10.00 -5.96
C THR A 21 2.10 9.46 -5.32
N ILE A 22 2.20 8.15 -5.14
CA ILE A 22 3.39 7.51 -4.55
C ILE A 22 4.61 7.72 -5.44
N ALA A 23 4.46 7.56 -6.75
CA ALA A 23 5.57 7.75 -7.69
C ALA A 23 6.10 9.18 -7.68
N ALA A 24 5.24 10.15 -7.37
CA ALA A 24 5.60 11.57 -7.31
C ALA A 24 6.05 12.03 -5.92
N THR A 25 6.06 11.13 -4.92
CA THR A 25 6.36 11.47 -3.53
C THR A 25 7.55 10.67 -3.04
N ASP A 26 8.52 11.36 -2.46
CA ASP A 26 9.66 10.69 -1.83
C ASP A 26 9.30 10.30 -0.40
N LEU A 27 9.05 9.01 -0.19
CA LEU A 27 8.70 8.48 1.12
C LEU A 27 9.91 8.00 1.93
N GLY A 28 11.07 7.91 1.30
CA GLY A 28 12.31 7.51 1.98
C GLY A 28 12.36 6.04 2.38
N ILE A 29 11.40 5.23 1.96
CA ILE A 29 11.35 3.79 2.26
C ILE A 29 10.98 3.01 1.00
N PRO A 30 11.35 1.72 0.91
CA PRO A 30 10.95 0.90 -0.22
C PRO A 30 9.43 0.73 -0.30
N VAL A 31 8.92 0.69 -1.53
CA VAL A 31 7.50 0.49 -1.80
C VAL A 31 7.32 -0.75 -2.66
N THR A 32 6.45 -1.64 -2.23
CA THR A 32 6.10 -2.86 -2.95
C THR A 32 4.61 -2.83 -3.28
N THR A 33 4.27 -3.13 -4.53
CA THR A 33 2.88 -3.23 -4.95
C THR A 33 2.51 -4.68 -5.15
N VAL A 34 1.38 -5.10 -4.58
CA VAL A 34 0.85 -6.45 -4.71
C VAL A 34 -0.49 -6.37 -5.44
N ASP A 35 -0.62 -7.12 -6.54
CA ASP A 35 -1.89 -7.25 -7.25
C ASP A 35 -2.68 -8.38 -6.60
N ILE A 36 -3.87 -8.06 -6.08
CA ILE A 36 -4.69 -9.04 -5.35
C ILE A 36 -5.16 -10.18 -6.24
N ASP A 37 -5.27 -9.95 -7.54
CA ASP A 37 -5.68 -11.00 -8.49
C ASP A 37 -4.51 -11.92 -8.85
N ALA A 38 -3.30 -11.39 -8.84
CA ALA A 38 -2.10 -12.17 -9.15
C ALA A 38 -1.54 -12.89 -7.93
N ASP A 39 -1.81 -12.38 -6.72
CA ASP A 39 -1.30 -12.97 -5.48
C ASP A 39 -2.41 -13.15 -4.45
N PRO A 40 -3.29 -14.14 -4.65
CA PRO A 40 -4.38 -14.38 -3.69
C PRO A 40 -3.90 -14.87 -2.33
N THR A 41 -2.72 -15.49 -2.26
CA THR A 41 -2.15 -15.97 -1.01
C THR A 41 -1.83 -14.82 -0.06
N ALA A 42 -1.13 -13.80 -0.55
CA ALA A 42 -0.82 -12.61 0.26
C ALA A 42 -2.09 -11.88 0.66
N THR A 43 -3.06 -11.79 -0.25
CA THR A 43 -4.35 -11.15 0.01
C THR A 43 -5.08 -11.81 1.18
N THR A 44 -5.07 -13.14 1.22
CA THR A 44 -5.69 -13.90 2.30
C THR A 44 -4.88 -13.77 3.60
N GLU A 45 -3.56 -13.87 3.50
CA GLU A 45 -2.66 -13.79 4.65
C GLU A 45 -2.84 -12.50 5.44
N TYR A 46 -2.95 -11.37 4.73
CA TYR A 46 -3.12 -10.06 5.36
C TYR A 46 -4.57 -9.63 5.50
N ASN A 47 -5.51 -10.52 5.17
CA ASN A 47 -6.94 -10.28 5.29
C ASN A 47 -7.37 -9.01 4.53
N ILE A 48 -6.94 -8.88 3.29
CA ILE A 48 -7.26 -7.73 2.45
C ILE A 48 -8.66 -7.92 1.87
N ARG A 49 -9.56 -6.98 2.13
CA ARG A 49 -10.96 -7.03 1.70
C ARG A 49 -11.33 -5.94 0.72
N SER A 50 -10.51 -4.92 0.62
CA SER A 50 -10.75 -3.80 -0.28
C SER A 50 -9.42 -3.28 -0.81
N VAL A 51 -9.48 -2.54 -1.92
CA VAL A 51 -8.30 -1.92 -2.52
C VAL A 51 -8.58 -0.43 -2.78
N PRO A 52 -7.58 0.43 -2.66
CA PRO A 52 -6.23 0.12 -2.21
C PRO A 52 -6.19 -0.10 -0.69
N THR A 53 -5.31 -0.99 -0.25
CA THR A 53 -4.96 -1.16 1.17
C THR A 53 -3.47 -0.98 1.30
N LEU A 54 -3.06 -0.17 2.27
CA LEU A 54 -1.66 0.11 2.53
C LEU A 54 -1.27 -0.49 3.86
N LEU A 55 -0.14 -1.19 3.87
CA LEU A 55 0.46 -1.73 5.08
C LEU A 55 1.84 -1.11 5.26
N LEU A 56 2.08 -0.48 6.40
CA LEU A 56 3.42 -0.11 6.79
C LEU A 56 4.01 -1.28 7.56
N MET A 57 5.07 -1.85 7.01
CA MET A 57 5.74 -3.01 7.58
C MET A 57 7.04 -2.59 8.22
N GLU A 58 7.38 -3.23 9.32
CA GLU A 58 8.70 -3.10 9.94
C GLU A 58 9.16 -4.48 10.37
N ASP A 59 10.27 -4.96 9.78
CA ASP A 59 10.86 -6.26 10.10
C ASP A 59 9.82 -7.40 10.00
N MET A 60 9.05 -7.41 8.93
CA MET A 60 8.02 -8.38 8.60
C MET A 60 6.76 -8.31 9.47
N GLN A 61 6.61 -7.25 10.24
CA GLN A 61 5.40 -7.02 11.04
C GLN A 61 4.64 -5.81 10.52
N VAL A 62 3.32 -5.91 10.50
CA VAL A 62 2.44 -4.79 10.15
C VAL A 62 2.36 -3.85 11.35
N VAL A 63 2.85 -2.61 11.18
CA VAL A 63 2.80 -1.60 12.24
C VAL A 63 1.68 -0.60 12.03
N ARG A 64 1.23 -0.41 10.78
CA ARG A 64 0.07 0.42 10.45
C ARG A 64 -0.66 -0.16 9.26
N ARG A 65 -1.96 0.07 9.22
CA ARG A 65 -2.83 -0.38 8.13
C ARG A 65 -3.85 0.71 7.80
N LYS A 66 -4.06 0.96 6.52
CA LYS A 66 -5.09 1.89 6.08
C LYS A 66 -5.65 1.47 4.73
N THR A 67 -6.96 1.66 4.56
CA THR A 67 -7.65 1.44 3.28
C THR A 67 -8.03 2.78 2.67
N GLY A 68 -8.12 2.81 1.33
CA GLY A 68 -8.54 3.99 0.59
C GLY A 68 -7.38 4.83 0.10
N ASN A 69 -7.70 5.84 -0.71
CA ASN A 69 -6.71 6.72 -1.30
C ASN A 69 -6.14 7.68 -0.27
N MET A 70 -4.94 8.18 -0.54
CA MET A 70 -4.25 9.13 0.33
C MET A 70 -3.61 10.23 -0.49
N THR A 71 -3.53 11.43 0.10
CA THR A 71 -2.72 12.51 -0.45
C THR A 71 -1.24 12.25 -0.17
N ALA A 72 -0.36 12.98 -0.85
CA ALA A 72 1.09 12.89 -0.63
C ALA A 72 1.45 13.15 0.84
N GLU A 73 0.81 14.14 1.45
CA GLU A 73 1.06 14.49 2.85
C GLU A 73 0.62 13.37 3.79
N GLN A 74 -0.55 12.78 3.54
CA GLN A 74 -1.05 11.66 4.34
C GLN A 74 -0.11 10.45 4.23
N LEU A 75 0.41 10.18 3.02
CA LEU A 75 1.39 9.12 2.81
C LEU A 75 2.66 9.33 3.61
N LYS A 76 3.18 10.54 3.62
CA LYS A 76 4.37 10.86 4.41
C LYS A 76 4.15 10.61 5.89
N GLN A 77 3.00 11.03 6.42
CA GLN A 77 2.65 10.80 7.82
C GLN A 77 2.47 9.31 8.12
N PHE A 78 1.84 8.59 7.20
CA PHE A 78 1.62 7.15 7.36
C PHE A 78 2.93 6.36 7.42
N CYS A 79 3.94 6.80 6.70
CA CYS A 79 5.23 6.13 6.60
C CYS A 79 6.25 6.57 7.68
N GLU A 80 5.87 7.48 8.54
CA GLU A 80 6.74 7.94 9.64
C GLU A 80 7.00 6.89 10.71
#